data_ad5ec6403e47ab2decdf1ce8d4e977c3
#
_entry.id   ad5ec6403e47ab2decdf1ce8d4e977c3
#
_cell.length_a   1.000
_cell.length_b   1.000
_cell.length_c   1.000
_cell.angle_alpha   90.00
_cell.angle_beta   90.00
_cell.angle_gamma   90.00
#
_symmetry.space_group_name_H-M   'P 1'
#
loop_
_entity.id
_entity.type
_entity.pdbx_description
1 polymer ?
#
loop_
_entity_poly.entity_id
_entity_poly.type
_entity_poly.pdbx_seq_one_letter_code
_entity_poly.pdbx_strand_id
1 'polypeptide(L)'
;FFNWSNSIADQEKFAAALQQDEVGTFPIARKLVDLAKYYGFDGYFINQETTGDIVTPLGKKMRDFMLYTKEYAAQVNHPVKYSWYDAMTYEYGRYHADGLGEYNYQFMEKEGDKVPADHFFANFNWTKEKNDYSVTMAQWLGRSQYDVFAGLELQQGGSYKTKVKWD
;
A
#
# COMPACT_ATOMS: atom_id res chain seq x y z
N PHE A 1 0.29 -5.71 -7.56
CA PHE A 1 0.07 -5.61 -9.00
C PHE A 1 1.28 -5.13 -9.80
N PHE A 2 2.24 -4.48 -9.17
CA PHE A 2 3.44 -3.99 -9.85
C PHE A 2 4.64 -4.72 -9.27
N ASN A 3 5.05 -5.78 -9.95
CA ASN A 3 6.22 -6.59 -9.58
C ASN A 3 7.50 -5.76 -9.63
N TRP A 4 8.54 -6.27 -8.99
CA TRP A 4 9.85 -5.66 -9.07
C TRP A 4 10.29 -5.53 -10.54
N SER A 5 10.52 -4.31 -10.96
CA SER A 5 11.02 -3.95 -12.27
C SER A 5 11.60 -2.53 -12.22
N ASN A 6 12.61 -2.28 -13.03
CA ASN A 6 13.15 -0.94 -13.30
C ASN A 6 13.05 -0.56 -14.77
N SER A 7 12.37 -1.36 -15.59
CA SER A 7 12.20 -1.05 -17.01
C SER A 7 11.34 0.21 -17.18
N ILE A 8 11.68 1.04 -18.17
CA ILE A 8 10.89 2.23 -18.50
C ILE A 8 9.44 1.87 -18.80
N ALA A 9 9.22 0.78 -19.54
CA ALA A 9 7.86 0.34 -19.88
C ALA A 9 7.00 0.02 -18.65
N ASP A 10 7.58 -0.58 -17.60
CA ASP A 10 6.82 -0.87 -16.37
C ASP A 10 6.62 0.38 -15.51
N GLN A 11 7.59 1.29 -15.48
CA GLN A 11 7.43 2.60 -14.86
C GLN A 11 6.31 3.40 -15.52
N GLU A 12 6.25 3.42 -16.86
CA GLU A 12 5.19 4.08 -17.62
C GLU A 12 3.82 3.44 -17.38
N LYS A 13 3.72 2.10 -17.28
CA LYS A 13 2.49 1.41 -16.92
C LYS A 13 2.00 1.81 -15.54
N PHE A 14 2.91 1.89 -14.55
CA PHE A 14 2.54 2.34 -13.22
C PHE A 14 2.04 3.79 -13.25
N ALA A 15 2.76 4.69 -13.90
CA ALA A 15 2.36 6.08 -14.05
C ALA A 15 1.00 6.21 -14.76
N ALA A 16 0.77 5.41 -15.82
CA ALA A 16 -0.49 5.38 -16.56
C ALA A 16 -1.67 4.91 -15.68
N ALA A 17 -1.43 3.94 -14.78
CA ALA A 17 -2.47 3.48 -13.85
C ALA A 17 -2.92 4.58 -12.87
N LEU A 18 -2.07 5.55 -12.59
CA LEU A 18 -2.36 6.70 -11.73
C LEU A 18 -2.79 7.95 -12.51
N GLN A 19 -3.08 7.84 -13.80
CA GLN A 19 -3.54 8.98 -14.59
C GLN A 19 -4.95 9.39 -14.19
N GLN A 20 -5.15 10.71 -14.10
CA GLN A 20 -6.45 11.32 -13.94
C GLN A 20 -7.00 11.75 -15.30
N ASP A 21 -8.32 11.69 -15.43
CA ASP A 21 -9.02 12.26 -16.56
C ASP A 21 -9.13 13.80 -16.45
N GLU A 22 -9.77 14.43 -17.42
CA GLU A 22 -9.92 15.89 -17.52
C GLU A 22 -10.69 16.50 -16.33
N VAL A 23 -11.48 15.70 -15.61
CA VAL A 23 -12.26 16.14 -14.43
C VAL A 23 -11.61 15.71 -13.11
N GLY A 24 -10.36 15.22 -13.17
CA GLY A 24 -9.57 14.88 -11.99
C GLY A 24 -9.91 13.53 -11.33
N THR A 25 -10.67 12.67 -12.00
CA THR A 25 -10.96 11.32 -11.49
C THR A 25 -9.89 10.31 -11.91
N PHE A 26 -9.80 9.20 -11.20
CA PHE A 26 -8.88 8.10 -11.52
C PHE A 26 -9.65 6.95 -12.21
N PRO A 27 -9.62 6.82 -13.55
CA PRO A 27 -10.40 5.79 -14.23
C PRO A 27 -10.05 4.36 -13.79
N ILE A 28 -8.78 4.08 -13.50
CA ILE A 28 -8.35 2.75 -13.03
C ILE A 28 -8.90 2.47 -11.63
N ALA A 29 -8.95 3.46 -10.74
CA ALA A 29 -9.56 3.30 -9.41
C ALA A 29 -11.04 2.89 -9.51
N ARG A 30 -11.80 3.54 -10.39
CA ARG A 30 -13.20 3.15 -10.68
C ARG A 30 -13.30 1.71 -11.16
N LYS A 31 -12.44 1.31 -12.12
CA LYS A 31 -12.42 -0.05 -12.63
C LYS A 31 -12.11 -1.09 -11.56
N LEU A 32 -11.22 -0.78 -10.62
CA LEU A 32 -10.96 -1.67 -9.49
C LEU A 32 -12.20 -1.85 -8.61
N VAL A 33 -12.91 -0.77 -8.30
CA VAL A 33 -14.17 -0.87 -7.53
C VAL A 33 -15.24 -1.66 -8.29
N ASP A 34 -15.41 -1.41 -9.58
CA ASP A 34 -16.36 -2.14 -10.43
C ASP A 34 -16.03 -3.64 -10.47
N LEU A 35 -14.73 -4.00 -10.58
CA LEU A 35 -14.28 -5.39 -10.51
C LEU A 35 -14.54 -6.02 -9.14
N ALA A 36 -14.22 -5.31 -8.06
CA ALA A 36 -14.50 -5.78 -6.70
C ALA A 36 -15.99 -6.07 -6.52
N LYS A 37 -16.83 -5.15 -6.98
CA LYS A 37 -18.29 -5.30 -6.91
C LYS A 37 -18.79 -6.47 -7.75
N TYR A 38 -18.25 -6.65 -8.95
CA TYR A 38 -18.66 -7.72 -9.87
C TYR A 38 -18.28 -9.12 -9.34
N TYR A 39 -17.06 -9.28 -8.80
CA TYR A 39 -16.56 -10.56 -8.31
C TYR A 39 -16.78 -10.80 -6.83
N GLY A 40 -17.28 -9.81 -6.08
CA GLY A 40 -17.49 -9.91 -4.63
C GLY A 40 -16.19 -9.82 -3.82
N PHE A 41 -15.20 -9.05 -4.27
CA PHE A 41 -13.97 -8.82 -3.51
C PHE A 41 -14.19 -7.76 -2.42
N ASP A 42 -13.66 -8.00 -1.22
CA ASP A 42 -13.66 -7.01 -0.13
C ASP A 42 -12.62 -5.91 -0.33
N GLY A 43 -11.66 -6.10 -1.24
CA GLY A 43 -10.59 -5.12 -1.50
C GLY A 43 -9.36 -5.72 -2.17
N TYR A 44 -8.23 -5.03 -2.01
CA TYR A 44 -6.99 -5.35 -2.72
C TYR A 44 -5.77 -5.27 -1.83
N PHE A 45 -4.85 -6.18 -2.06
CA PHE A 45 -3.47 -6.06 -1.62
C PHE A 45 -2.68 -5.27 -2.66
N ILE A 46 -2.12 -4.14 -2.27
CA ILE A 46 -1.33 -3.29 -3.17
C ILE A 46 0.14 -3.62 -3.01
N ASN A 47 0.67 -4.38 -3.96
CA ASN A 47 2.10 -4.61 -4.12
C ASN A 47 2.64 -3.64 -5.19
N GLN A 48 3.45 -2.66 -4.77
CA GLN A 48 4.10 -1.70 -5.67
C GLN A 48 5.62 -1.80 -5.49
N GLU A 49 6.28 -2.53 -6.39
CA GLU A 49 7.72 -2.75 -6.37
C GLU A 49 8.45 -2.22 -7.61
N THR A 50 7.74 -1.62 -8.56
CA THR A 50 8.38 -0.94 -9.70
C THR A 50 9.14 0.28 -9.19
N THR A 51 10.36 0.47 -9.68
CA THR A 51 11.27 1.55 -9.26
C THR A 51 11.84 2.31 -10.45
N GLY A 52 12.28 3.53 -10.22
CA GLY A 52 12.92 4.41 -11.19
C GLY A 52 12.41 5.83 -11.14
N ASP A 53 12.99 6.69 -11.97
CA ASP A 53 12.77 8.14 -11.92
C ASP A 53 11.33 8.56 -12.21
N ILE A 54 10.60 7.78 -13.02
CA ILE A 54 9.18 8.03 -13.31
C ILE A 54 8.31 7.69 -12.08
N VAL A 55 8.67 6.67 -11.32
CA VAL A 55 7.90 6.18 -10.17
C VAL A 55 8.17 6.99 -8.91
N THR A 56 9.43 7.41 -8.70
CA THR A 56 9.86 8.07 -7.46
C THR A 56 8.95 9.23 -7.04
N PRO A 57 8.51 10.16 -7.91
CA PRO A 57 7.66 11.27 -7.51
C PRO A 57 6.18 10.91 -7.32
N LEU A 58 5.78 9.66 -7.52
CA LEU A 58 4.37 9.27 -7.58
C LEU A 58 3.74 8.83 -6.25
N GLY A 59 4.49 8.86 -5.14
CA GLY A 59 3.97 8.42 -3.84
C GLY A 59 2.72 9.20 -3.39
N LYS A 60 2.77 10.53 -3.49
CA LYS A 60 1.59 11.37 -3.22
C LYS A 60 0.42 11.01 -4.12
N LYS A 61 0.66 10.86 -5.42
CA LYS A 61 -0.40 10.52 -6.39
C LYS A 61 -0.98 9.14 -6.15
N MET A 62 -0.18 8.18 -5.70
CA MET A 62 -0.65 6.86 -5.27
C MET A 62 -1.57 6.97 -4.05
N ARG A 63 -1.21 7.78 -3.06
CA ARG A 63 -2.07 8.06 -1.90
C ARG A 63 -3.41 8.68 -2.33
N ASP A 64 -3.37 9.70 -3.19
CA ASP A 64 -4.57 10.36 -3.72
C ASP A 64 -5.46 9.36 -4.50
N PHE A 65 -4.85 8.47 -5.28
CA PHE A 65 -5.54 7.37 -5.97
C PHE A 65 -6.26 6.45 -4.98
N MET A 66 -5.62 6.06 -3.88
CA MET A 66 -6.21 5.20 -2.87
C MET A 66 -7.39 5.88 -2.17
N LEU A 67 -7.26 7.15 -1.80
CA LEU A 67 -8.33 7.94 -1.20
C LEU A 67 -9.53 8.09 -2.16
N TYR A 68 -9.26 8.42 -3.42
CA TYR A 68 -10.31 8.49 -4.45
C TYR A 68 -11.03 7.15 -4.64
N THR A 69 -10.30 6.05 -4.62
CA THR A 69 -10.93 4.72 -4.72
C THR A 69 -11.92 4.47 -3.61
N LYS A 70 -11.57 4.83 -2.37
CA LYS A 70 -12.45 4.73 -1.20
C LYS A 70 -13.70 5.59 -1.35
N GLU A 71 -13.53 6.80 -1.85
CA GLU A 71 -14.63 7.72 -2.08
C GLU A 71 -15.59 7.18 -3.14
N TYR A 72 -15.08 6.75 -4.28
CA TYR A 72 -15.92 6.17 -5.33
C TYR A 72 -16.61 4.87 -4.87
N ALA A 73 -15.91 4.02 -4.13
CA ALA A 73 -16.48 2.81 -3.56
C ALA A 73 -17.66 3.09 -2.63
N ALA A 74 -17.58 4.14 -1.81
CA ALA A 74 -18.70 4.59 -0.96
C ALA A 74 -19.85 5.10 -1.81
N GLN A 75 -19.60 5.88 -2.87
CA GLN A 75 -20.65 6.40 -3.76
C GLN A 75 -21.45 5.28 -4.45
N VAL A 76 -20.80 4.17 -4.82
CA VAL A 76 -21.48 3.03 -5.46
C VAL A 76 -21.94 1.96 -4.47
N ASN A 77 -21.92 2.27 -3.18
CA ASN A 77 -22.31 1.39 -2.08
C ASN A 77 -21.62 0.02 -2.10
N HIS A 78 -20.29 0.04 -2.40
CA HIS A 78 -19.43 -1.13 -2.35
C HIS A 78 -18.07 -0.76 -1.74
N PRO A 79 -18.00 -0.62 -0.40
CA PRO A 79 -16.75 -0.27 0.27
C PRO A 79 -15.65 -1.28 -0.04
N VAL A 80 -14.46 -0.79 -0.38
CA VAL A 80 -13.28 -1.62 -0.61
C VAL A 80 -12.20 -1.31 0.41
N LYS A 81 -11.41 -2.33 0.77
CA LYS A 81 -10.27 -2.23 1.67
C LYS A 81 -8.97 -2.32 0.90
N TYR A 82 -7.94 -1.64 1.42
CA TYR A 82 -6.58 -1.77 0.92
C TYR A 82 -5.65 -2.30 2.02
N SER A 83 -4.88 -3.35 1.69
CA SER A 83 -3.67 -3.71 2.41
C SER A 83 -2.48 -3.16 1.64
N TRP A 84 -1.71 -2.27 2.26
CA TRP A 84 -0.55 -1.64 1.68
C TRP A 84 0.72 -2.44 1.98
N TYR A 85 1.42 -2.88 0.95
CA TYR A 85 2.72 -3.54 1.09
C TYR A 85 3.84 -2.51 1.24
N ASP A 86 4.73 -2.78 2.17
CA ASP A 86 5.90 -1.97 2.50
C ASP A 86 6.98 -2.04 1.42
N ALA A 87 6.68 -1.55 0.23
CA ALA A 87 7.60 -1.54 -0.89
C ALA A 87 7.73 -0.17 -1.56
N MET A 88 6.90 0.80 -1.18
CA MET A 88 6.97 2.17 -1.70
C MET A 88 6.88 3.16 -0.57
N THR A 89 7.75 4.15 -0.60
CA THR A 89 7.71 5.31 0.26
C THR A 89 6.94 6.45 -0.39
N TYR A 90 6.59 7.44 0.41
CA TYR A 90 5.83 8.58 -0.08
C TYR A 90 6.66 9.52 -0.97
N GLU A 91 7.96 9.68 -0.70
CA GLU A 91 8.82 10.66 -1.38
C GLU A 91 9.94 10.03 -2.20
N TYR A 92 10.40 8.82 -1.87
CA TYR A 92 11.63 8.26 -2.43
C TYR A 92 11.42 7.05 -3.34
N GLY A 93 10.16 6.77 -3.73
CA GLY A 93 9.84 5.62 -4.57
C GLY A 93 9.96 4.29 -3.84
N ARG A 94 10.53 3.27 -4.51
CA ARG A 94 10.64 1.95 -3.92
C ARG A 94 11.69 1.89 -2.81
N TYR A 95 11.26 1.51 -1.63
CA TYR A 95 12.12 1.26 -0.48
C TYR A 95 11.39 0.37 0.53
N HIS A 96 12.02 -0.71 0.97
CA HIS A 96 11.48 -1.56 2.03
C HIS A 96 12.00 -1.07 3.39
N ALA A 97 11.13 -0.45 4.16
CA ALA A 97 11.47 -0.01 5.51
C ALA A 97 11.44 -1.17 6.53
N ASP A 98 10.82 -2.29 6.14
CA ASP A 98 10.54 -3.48 6.97
C ASP A 98 9.69 -3.15 8.20
N GLY A 99 8.83 -2.14 8.07
CA GLY A 99 7.92 -1.66 9.09
C GLY A 99 7.27 -0.33 8.75
N LEU A 100 6.23 0.01 9.50
CA LEU A 100 5.55 1.30 9.41
C LEU A 100 6.40 2.36 10.10
N GLY A 101 6.69 3.45 9.40
CA GLY A 101 7.56 4.50 9.91
C GLY A 101 7.49 5.80 9.12
N GLU A 102 8.50 6.65 9.29
CA GLU A 102 8.55 8.02 8.73
C GLU A 102 8.50 8.09 7.20
N TYR A 103 8.89 7.02 6.49
CA TYR A 103 8.93 7.01 5.03
C TYR A 103 7.62 6.57 4.37
N ASN A 104 6.70 5.96 5.12
CA ASN A 104 5.52 5.31 4.55
C ASN A 104 4.22 5.51 5.36
N TYR A 105 4.26 6.21 6.50
CA TYR A 105 3.09 6.43 7.35
C TYR A 105 1.95 7.14 6.61
N GLN A 106 2.25 7.95 5.61
CA GLN A 106 1.27 8.69 4.84
C GLN A 106 0.23 7.79 4.15
N PHE A 107 0.59 6.53 3.87
CA PHE A 107 -0.36 5.55 3.33
C PHE A 107 -1.34 5.02 4.37
N MET A 108 -1.07 5.23 5.66
CA MET A 108 -1.92 4.85 6.79
C MET A 108 -2.57 6.04 7.48
N GLU A 109 -2.09 7.26 7.21
CA GLU A 109 -2.55 8.49 7.84
C GLU A 109 -3.94 8.88 7.35
N LYS A 110 -4.81 9.24 8.31
CA LYS A 110 -6.16 9.72 8.02
C LYS A 110 -6.15 11.08 7.34
N GLU A 111 -7.10 11.28 6.44
CA GLU A 111 -7.48 12.57 5.91
C GLU A 111 -8.97 12.80 6.19
N GLY A 112 -9.27 13.52 7.25
CA GLY A 112 -10.62 13.54 7.84
C GLY A 112 -11.02 12.14 8.32
N ASP A 113 -12.15 11.65 7.84
CA ASP A 113 -12.66 10.31 8.15
C ASP A 113 -12.15 9.22 7.19
N LYS A 114 -11.37 9.59 6.17
CA LYS A 114 -10.88 8.67 5.15
C LYS A 114 -9.47 8.17 5.50
N VAL A 115 -9.19 6.93 5.13
CA VAL A 115 -7.86 6.32 5.24
C VAL A 115 -7.44 5.77 3.88
N PRO A 116 -6.20 6.02 3.40
CA PRO A 116 -5.74 5.44 2.14
C PRO A 116 -5.71 3.92 2.21
N ALA A 117 -5.02 3.35 3.20
CA ALA A 117 -4.98 1.92 3.46
C ALA A 117 -5.63 1.56 4.80
N ASP A 118 -6.34 0.42 4.81
CA ASP A 118 -6.92 -0.15 6.03
C ASP A 118 -5.87 -0.90 6.83
N HIS A 119 -4.92 -1.55 6.13
CA HIS A 119 -3.88 -2.35 6.72
C HIS A 119 -2.52 -2.03 6.11
N PHE A 120 -1.49 -2.17 6.92
CA PHE A 120 -0.10 -2.12 6.51
C PHE A 120 0.51 -3.52 6.63
N PHE A 121 1.24 -3.95 5.59
CA PHE A 121 1.92 -5.24 5.56
C PHE A 121 3.42 -5.00 5.47
N ALA A 122 4.13 -5.21 6.58
CA ALA A 122 5.57 -5.05 6.64
C ALA A 122 6.29 -6.11 5.78
N ASN A 123 7.35 -5.70 5.11
CA ASN A 123 8.22 -6.60 4.37
C ASN A 123 8.87 -7.65 5.30
N PHE A 124 9.45 -8.68 4.72
CA PHE A 124 9.87 -9.92 5.38
C PHE A 124 11.13 -9.82 6.28
N ASN A 125 11.83 -8.68 6.28
CA ASN A 125 13.03 -8.47 7.11
C ASN A 125 12.75 -7.65 8.38
N TRP A 126 11.50 -7.66 8.84
CA TRP A 126 11.15 -7.01 10.08
C TRP A 126 11.90 -7.63 11.28
N THR A 127 12.11 -6.84 12.31
CA THR A 127 12.63 -7.27 13.60
C THR A 127 11.63 -6.92 14.70
N LYS A 128 11.84 -7.43 15.91
CA LYS A 128 11.00 -7.05 17.05
C LYS A 128 10.99 -5.52 17.23
N GLU A 129 12.15 -4.88 17.15
CA GLU A 129 12.28 -3.42 17.32
C GLU A 129 11.50 -2.65 16.24
N LYS A 130 11.57 -3.10 14.98
CA LYS A 130 10.80 -2.51 13.86
C LYS A 130 9.30 -2.71 14.05
N ASN A 131 8.87 -3.87 14.55
CA ASN A 131 7.47 -4.13 14.85
C ASN A 131 6.98 -3.27 16.02
N ASP A 132 7.75 -3.16 17.11
CA ASP A 132 7.42 -2.30 18.25
C ASP A 132 7.31 -0.82 17.81
N TYR A 133 8.21 -0.38 16.93
CA TYR A 133 8.15 0.97 16.34
C TYR A 133 6.92 1.16 15.44
N SER A 134 6.60 0.14 14.63
CA SER A 134 5.41 0.15 13.77
C SER A 134 4.11 0.27 14.58
N VAL A 135 4.03 -0.43 15.72
CA VAL A 135 2.91 -0.32 16.66
C VAL A 135 2.82 1.10 17.23
N THR A 136 3.95 1.67 17.64
CA THR A 136 4.01 3.04 18.16
C THR A 136 3.56 4.04 17.10
N MET A 137 4.03 3.88 15.85
CA MET A 137 3.62 4.73 14.73
C MET A 137 2.12 4.60 14.43
N ALA A 138 1.58 3.38 14.42
CA ALA A 138 0.15 3.18 14.23
C ALA A 138 -0.68 3.89 15.32
N GLN A 139 -0.29 3.77 16.59
CA GLN A 139 -0.94 4.46 17.70
C GLN A 139 -0.85 5.98 17.57
N TRP A 140 0.30 6.51 17.16
CA TRP A 140 0.48 7.94 16.90
C TRP A 140 -0.46 8.45 15.80
N LEU A 141 -0.71 7.64 14.76
CA LEU A 141 -1.66 7.92 13.70
C LEU A 141 -3.14 7.75 14.13
N GLY A 142 -3.40 7.40 15.40
CA GLY A 142 -4.75 7.05 15.87
C GLY A 142 -5.30 5.78 15.21
N ARG A 143 -4.42 4.84 14.83
CA ARG A 143 -4.74 3.55 14.24
C ARG A 143 -4.59 2.42 15.25
N SER A 144 -5.24 1.30 14.97
CA SER A 144 -5.05 0.08 15.75
C SER A 144 -3.67 -0.54 15.47
N GLN A 145 -3.02 -1.10 16.50
CA GLN A 145 -1.86 -1.94 16.29
C GLN A 145 -2.14 -3.17 15.42
N TYR A 146 -3.39 -3.63 15.40
CA TYR A 146 -3.85 -4.74 14.58
C TYR A 146 -4.10 -4.38 13.10
N ASP A 147 -3.89 -3.12 12.73
CA ASP A 147 -3.88 -2.69 11.33
C ASP A 147 -2.49 -2.92 10.69
N VAL A 148 -1.49 -3.34 11.47
CA VAL A 148 -0.11 -3.62 11.03
C VAL A 148 0.15 -5.12 11.07
N PHE A 149 0.54 -5.69 9.94
CA PHE A 149 0.84 -7.10 9.79
C PHE A 149 2.32 -7.32 9.49
N ALA A 150 2.95 -8.27 10.17
CA ALA A 150 4.28 -8.73 9.86
C ALA A 150 4.24 -9.73 8.70
N GLY A 151 4.99 -9.47 7.64
CA GLY A 151 5.07 -10.35 6.48
C GLY A 151 5.79 -11.67 6.80
N LEU A 152 5.19 -12.80 6.40
CA LEU A 152 5.82 -14.11 6.45
C LEU A 152 5.91 -14.68 5.04
N GLU A 153 7.14 -14.95 4.59
CA GLU A 153 7.37 -15.62 3.32
C GLU A 153 7.52 -17.13 3.54
N LEU A 154 6.67 -17.92 2.88
CA LEU A 154 6.72 -19.37 2.96
C LEU A 154 7.46 -20.03 1.79
N GLN A 155 7.95 -19.23 0.82
CA GLN A 155 8.72 -19.67 -0.33
C GLN A 155 10.21 -19.37 -0.15
N GLN A 156 11.10 -20.00 -0.94
CA GLN A 156 12.55 -19.70 -1.04
C GLN A 156 13.34 -19.55 0.27
N GLY A 157 12.96 -20.21 1.32
CA GLY A 157 13.64 -20.10 2.61
C GLY A 157 12.65 -19.91 3.74
N GLY A 158 11.40 -19.66 3.40
CA GLY A 158 10.26 -19.71 4.29
C GLY A 158 10.47 -18.91 5.57
N SER A 159 9.86 -19.39 6.63
CA SER A 159 10.01 -18.83 7.97
C SER A 159 11.46 -18.81 8.51
N TYR A 160 12.41 -19.45 7.81
CA TYR A 160 13.83 -19.41 8.21
C TYR A 160 14.51 -18.07 7.94
N LYS A 161 14.01 -17.25 7.02
CA LYS A 161 14.51 -15.88 6.81
C LYS A 161 13.93 -14.90 7.82
N THR A 162 12.72 -15.08 8.19
CA THR A 162 12.13 -14.39 9.33
C THR A 162 12.68 -15.06 10.59
N LYS A 163 13.59 -14.41 11.26
CA LYS A 163 14.21 -14.86 12.53
C LYS A 163 13.20 -14.88 13.69
N VAL A 164 12.02 -15.41 13.44
CA VAL A 164 10.98 -15.56 14.44
C VAL A 164 11.29 -16.79 15.25
N LYS A 165 11.63 -16.60 16.49
CA LYS A 165 11.53 -17.65 17.49
C LYS A 165 10.04 -17.81 17.83
N TRP A 166 9.50 -18.97 17.52
CA TRP A 166 8.11 -19.32 17.82
C TRP A 166 8.02 -20.00 19.21
N ASP A 167 8.66 -19.45 20.22
CA ASP A 167 8.65 -19.99 21.59
C ASP A 167 7.44 -19.44 22.38
#